data_1b99ad0ccf1fafc62cab36d7ba5cad16
#
_entry.id   1b99ad0ccf1fafc62cab36d7ba5cad16
#
_cell.length_a   1.000
_cell.length_b   1.000
_cell.length_c   1.000
_cell.angle_alpha   90.00
_cell.angle_beta   90.00
_cell.angle_gamma   90.00
#
_symmetry.space_group_name_H-M   'P 1'
#
loop_
_entity.id
_entity.type
_entity.pdbx_description
1 polymer ?
#
loop_
_entity_poly.entity_id
_entity_poly.type
_entity_poly.pdbx_seq_one_letter_code
_entity_poly.pdbx_strand_id
1 'polypeptide(L)'
;FRFRRRARRRRPLSRRPRRHLTHATPTTMVLSVLLSAAIAQNLPLPPLPYDYTSLEPHIDEATMRIHHMNHHQTYTDKLNGALAKLRADPEQKWLAKLGVDALLRRLDDISDEGIRKTVRNAGGGYVNHDVFFHSMSPTGGGTLEGDGLAGELVRTYGSVTRFKQAFTLAALEVFGSGWAWLVYDVREKGLRITSTSNQDTPAMQEGMVPLLALDVWEHAYYIKHQSRRKDYIEAFWEVVNWLEASKRLEAAVQLEDKPEL
;
A
#
# COMPACT_ATOMS: atom_id res chain seq x y z
N PHE A 1 -27.98 16.89 -72.94
CA PHE A 1 -27.51 16.65 -74.32
C PHE A 1 -26.77 15.33 -74.39
N ARG A 2 -27.34 14.48 -75.29
CA ARG A 2 -26.79 13.35 -76.08
C ARG A 2 -26.16 12.13 -75.38
N PHE A 3 -26.93 11.09 -75.45
CA PHE A 3 -26.65 9.65 -75.60
C PHE A 3 -25.42 9.31 -76.49
N ARG A 4 -24.69 8.25 -76.09
CA ARG A 4 -24.33 7.16 -77.04
C ARG A 4 -24.07 5.87 -76.30
N ARG A 5 -24.83 4.84 -76.72
CA ARG A 5 -24.66 3.40 -76.50
C ARG A 5 -23.49 2.85 -77.34
N ARG A 6 -22.83 1.82 -76.82
CA ARG A 6 -22.31 0.64 -77.59
C ARG A 6 -21.56 -0.24 -76.57
N ALA A 7 -21.56 -1.48 -76.55
CA ALA A 7 -22.02 -2.67 -77.30
C ALA A 7 -21.35 -3.87 -76.57
N ARG A 8 -22.11 -4.89 -76.36
CA ARG A 8 -21.63 -6.14 -75.69
C ARG A 8 -20.62 -6.83 -76.60
N ARG A 9 -19.51 -7.37 -76.05
CA ARG A 9 -18.75 -8.48 -76.57
C ARG A 9 -18.71 -9.62 -75.58
N ARG A 10 -19.21 -10.78 -76.00
CA ARG A 10 -19.15 -12.07 -75.32
C ARG A 10 -17.71 -12.63 -75.44
N ARG A 11 -17.19 -13.19 -74.32
CA ARG A 11 -15.97 -13.99 -74.33
C ARG A 11 -16.28 -15.43 -73.98
N PRO A 12 -15.51 -16.40 -74.52
CA PRO A 12 -15.77 -17.82 -74.42
C PRO A 12 -15.28 -18.42 -73.12
N LEU A 13 -15.95 -19.53 -72.78
CA LEU A 13 -15.68 -20.38 -71.61
C LEU A 13 -14.31 -21.09 -71.76
N SER A 14 -13.42 -20.88 -70.78
CA SER A 14 -12.21 -21.68 -70.63
C SER A 14 -12.39 -22.73 -69.54
N ARG A 15 -11.98 -23.94 -69.87
CA ARG A 15 -12.09 -25.18 -69.07
C ARG A 15 -11.32 -25.11 -67.79
N ARG A 16 -11.94 -25.54 -66.68
CA ARG A 16 -11.28 -25.75 -65.39
C ARG A 16 -10.48 -27.07 -65.44
N PRO A 17 -9.25 -27.10 -64.90
CA PRO A 17 -8.53 -28.32 -64.59
C PRO A 17 -9.09 -28.99 -63.33
N ARG A 18 -9.23 -30.27 -63.30
CA ARG A 18 -9.57 -31.12 -62.15
C ARG A 18 -8.44 -31.07 -61.15
N ARG A 19 -8.72 -30.64 -59.91
CA ARG A 19 -7.82 -30.77 -58.76
C ARG A 19 -8.03 -32.12 -58.10
N HIS A 20 -6.95 -32.88 -58.02
CA HIS A 20 -6.87 -34.10 -57.23
C HIS A 20 -7.05 -33.74 -55.72
N LEU A 21 -8.01 -34.43 -55.11
CA LEU A 21 -8.14 -34.44 -53.65
C LEU A 21 -7.02 -35.31 -53.06
N THR A 22 -6.05 -34.69 -52.45
CA THR A 22 -5.15 -35.35 -51.52
C THR A 22 -5.80 -35.37 -50.15
N HIS A 23 -6.05 -36.55 -49.63
CA HIS A 23 -6.50 -36.76 -48.26
C HIS A 23 -5.44 -36.25 -47.28
N ALA A 24 -5.71 -35.12 -46.64
CA ALA A 24 -4.94 -34.68 -45.51
C ALA A 24 -5.43 -35.42 -44.26
N THR A 25 -4.54 -36.21 -43.68
CA THR A 25 -4.72 -36.82 -42.36
C THR A 25 -4.94 -35.75 -41.28
N PRO A 26 -5.84 -35.93 -40.29
CA PRO A 26 -6.03 -34.98 -39.23
C PRO A 26 -4.80 -35.02 -38.31
N THR A 27 -3.97 -33.99 -38.40
CA THR A 27 -2.94 -33.74 -37.42
C THR A 27 -3.62 -33.39 -36.10
N THR A 28 -3.52 -34.30 -35.15
CA THR A 28 -4.00 -34.11 -33.78
C THR A 28 -3.25 -32.94 -33.18
N MET A 29 -3.95 -31.79 -33.07
CA MET A 29 -3.45 -30.61 -32.39
C MET A 29 -3.48 -30.91 -30.90
N VAL A 30 -2.34 -31.32 -30.32
CA VAL A 30 -2.15 -31.43 -28.90
C VAL A 30 -2.14 -30.00 -28.35
N LEU A 31 -3.28 -29.59 -27.81
CA LEU A 31 -3.43 -28.33 -27.08
C LEU A 31 -2.68 -28.50 -25.77
N SER A 32 -1.41 -28.12 -25.75
CA SER A 32 -0.64 -27.97 -24.52
C SER A 32 -1.27 -26.83 -23.71
N VAL A 33 -2.15 -27.20 -22.79
CA VAL A 33 -2.59 -26.30 -21.71
C VAL A 33 -1.36 -26.07 -20.84
N LEU A 34 -0.63 -25.01 -21.14
CA LEU A 34 0.33 -24.44 -20.21
C LEU A 34 -0.49 -23.89 -19.04
N LEU A 35 -0.70 -24.74 -18.04
CA LEU A 35 -1.13 -24.32 -16.72
C LEU A 35 0.04 -23.50 -16.14
N SER A 36 0.05 -22.21 -16.47
CA SER A 36 0.95 -21.25 -15.82
C SER A 36 0.53 -21.23 -14.36
N ALA A 37 1.19 -22.06 -13.55
CA ALA A 37 1.17 -21.88 -12.11
C ALA A 37 1.67 -20.45 -11.89
N ALA A 38 0.76 -19.53 -11.56
CA ALA A 38 1.14 -18.20 -11.10
C ALA A 38 2.01 -18.44 -9.87
N ILE A 39 3.33 -18.38 -10.07
CA ILE A 39 4.29 -18.38 -8.98
C ILE A 39 3.86 -17.17 -8.15
N ALA A 40 3.35 -17.42 -6.97
CA ALA A 40 2.93 -16.37 -6.06
C ALA A 40 4.15 -15.48 -5.82
N GLN A 41 4.11 -14.32 -6.44
CA GLN A 41 5.24 -13.41 -6.49
C GLN A 41 5.50 -12.87 -5.08
N ASN A 42 6.76 -12.77 -4.69
CA ASN A 42 7.13 -12.11 -3.44
C ASN A 42 6.67 -10.64 -3.48
N LEU A 43 6.28 -10.13 -2.33
CA LEU A 43 6.02 -8.69 -2.17
C LEU A 43 7.34 -7.93 -2.44
N PRO A 44 7.33 -6.92 -3.32
CA PRO A 44 8.48 -6.05 -3.47
C PRO A 44 8.64 -5.14 -2.26
N LEU A 45 9.85 -4.61 -2.04
CA LEU A 45 10.01 -3.43 -1.20
C LEU A 45 9.24 -2.27 -1.84
N PRO A 46 8.25 -1.64 -1.17
CA PRO A 46 7.58 -0.47 -1.71
C PRO A 46 8.57 0.65 -2.00
N PRO A 47 8.54 1.25 -3.21
CA PRO A 47 9.46 2.34 -3.54
C PRO A 47 9.11 3.61 -2.75
N LEU A 48 10.12 4.42 -2.42
CA LEU A 48 9.87 5.75 -1.90
C LEU A 48 9.25 6.65 -2.98
N PRO A 49 8.29 7.53 -2.63
CA PRO A 49 7.70 8.48 -3.58
C PRO A 49 8.61 9.70 -3.88
N TYR A 50 9.82 9.75 -3.32
CA TYR A 50 10.80 10.83 -3.45
C TYR A 50 12.23 10.29 -3.23
N ASP A 51 13.24 11.08 -3.60
CA ASP A 51 14.64 10.72 -3.40
C ASP A 51 15.04 10.81 -1.91
N TYR A 52 16.05 10.04 -1.51
CA TYR A 52 16.53 9.99 -0.11
C TYR A 52 16.94 11.34 0.46
N THR A 53 17.42 12.26 -0.38
CA THR A 53 17.84 13.62 0.03
C THR A 53 16.71 14.62 0.10
N SER A 54 15.52 14.26 -0.39
CA SER A 54 14.43 15.22 -0.66
C SER A 54 13.77 15.80 0.60
N LEU A 55 13.97 15.17 1.75
CA LEU A 55 13.42 15.64 3.03
C LEU A 55 14.41 16.47 3.85
N GLU A 56 15.62 16.70 3.32
CA GLU A 56 16.57 17.62 3.95
C GLU A 56 16.00 19.06 3.96
N PRO A 57 16.28 19.85 4.98
CA PRO A 57 17.12 19.59 6.15
C PRO A 57 16.37 18.92 7.32
N HIS A 58 15.11 18.51 7.17
CA HIS A 58 14.26 18.03 8.26
C HIS A 58 14.58 16.59 8.65
N ILE A 59 14.57 15.67 7.69
CA ILE A 59 14.99 14.28 7.84
C ILE A 59 16.20 14.03 6.97
N ASP A 60 17.28 13.48 7.54
CA ASP A 60 18.55 13.33 6.82
C ASP A 60 18.60 12.12 5.90
N GLU A 61 19.40 12.23 4.84
CA GLU A 61 19.59 11.18 3.85
C GLU A 61 20.06 9.85 4.45
N ALA A 62 20.97 9.90 5.42
CA ALA A 62 21.52 8.69 6.04
C ALA A 62 20.43 7.91 6.79
N THR A 63 19.58 8.62 7.55
CA THR A 63 18.39 8.03 8.18
C THR A 63 17.47 7.42 7.12
N MET A 64 17.10 8.16 6.08
CA MET A 64 16.17 7.68 5.05
C MET A 64 16.69 6.43 4.33
N ARG A 65 17.98 6.36 4.00
CA ARG A 65 18.59 5.19 3.35
C ARG A 65 18.54 3.96 4.24
N ILE A 66 18.97 4.07 5.49
CA ILE A 66 18.99 2.95 6.42
C ILE A 66 17.55 2.54 6.76
N HIS A 67 16.66 3.49 6.97
CA HIS A 67 15.26 3.23 7.31
C HIS A 67 14.55 2.45 6.19
N HIS A 68 14.73 2.84 4.93
CA HIS A 68 14.10 2.16 3.80
C HIS A 68 14.84 0.87 3.41
N MET A 69 16.15 0.95 3.12
CA MET A 69 16.90 -0.17 2.54
C MET A 69 17.26 -1.27 3.56
N ASN A 70 17.28 -0.96 4.85
CA ASN A 70 17.61 -1.94 5.87
C ASN A 70 16.38 -2.34 6.70
N HIS A 71 15.70 -1.39 7.33
CA HIS A 71 14.56 -1.70 8.21
C HIS A 71 13.35 -2.17 7.41
N HIS A 72 12.84 -1.39 6.46
CA HIS A 72 11.68 -1.76 5.66
C HIS A 72 11.97 -3.01 4.79
N GLN A 73 13.15 -3.09 4.17
CA GLN A 73 13.58 -4.29 3.42
C GLN A 73 13.59 -5.54 4.31
N THR A 74 14.11 -5.44 5.55
CA THR A 74 14.13 -6.57 6.49
C THR A 74 12.72 -7.06 6.82
N TYR A 75 11.76 -6.15 7.02
CA TYR A 75 10.36 -6.53 7.24
C TYR A 75 9.76 -7.17 5.99
N THR A 76 10.04 -6.63 4.81
CA THR A 76 9.61 -7.20 3.52
C THR A 76 10.10 -8.63 3.34
N ASP A 77 11.38 -8.89 3.60
CA ASP A 77 11.99 -10.21 3.45
C ASP A 77 11.42 -11.23 4.45
N LYS A 78 11.27 -10.82 5.71
CA LYS A 78 10.69 -11.69 6.76
C LYS A 78 9.23 -12.02 6.47
N LEU A 79 8.44 -11.04 6.00
CA LEU A 79 7.05 -11.27 5.62
C LEU A 79 6.97 -12.24 4.44
N ASN A 80 7.81 -12.05 3.41
CA ASN A 80 7.88 -12.97 2.27
C ASN A 80 8.21 -14.41 2.71
N GLY A 81 9.14 -14.57 3.66
CA GLY A 81 9.46 -15.86 4.24
C GLY A 81 8.27 -16.51 4.97
N ALA A 82 7.48 -15.73 5.72
CA ALA A 82 6.27 -16.20 6.37
C ALA A 82 5.17 -16.57 5.35
N LEU A 83 4.97 -15.74 4.33
CA LEU A 83 4.02 -16.02 3.25
C LEU A 83 4.39 -17.28 2.47
N ALA A 84 5.69 -17.56 2.25
CA ALA A 84 6.13 -18.80 1.60
C ALA A 84 5.75 -20.04 2.42
N LYS A 85 5.87 -19.97 3.75
CA LYS A 85 5.45 -21.06 4.66
C LYS A 85 3.93 -21.26 4.62
N LEU A 86 3.14 -20.18 4.66
CA LEU A 86 1.68 -20.26 4.54
C LEU A 86 1.25 -20.84 3.18
N ARG A 87 1.94 -20.51 2.08
CA ARG A 87 1.67 -21.08 0.75
C ARG A 87 1.93 -22.59 0.68
N ALA A 88 2.93 -23.06 1.43
CA ALA A 88 3.29 -24.48 1.47
C ALA A 88 2.30 -25.32 2.29
N ASP A 89 1.51 -24.71 3.17
CA ASP A 89 0.50 -25.37 3.99
C ASP A 89 -0.82 -25.49 3.20
N PRO A 90 -1.30 -26.71 2.89
CA PRO A 90 -2.54 -26.91 2.13
C PRO A 90 -3.78 -26.29 2.77
N GLU A 91 -3.83 -26.22 4.10
CA GLU A 91 -4.98 -25.72 4.86
C GLU A 91 -4.94 -24.20 5.04
N GLN A 92 -3.73 -23.60 5.04
CA GLN A 92 -3.54 -22.17 5.30
C GLN A 92 -3.10 -21.35 4.08
N LYS A 93 -2.87 -21.98 2.92
CA LYS A 93 -2.44 -21.29 1.68
C LYS A 93 -3.37 -20.17 1.22
N TRP A 94 -4.64 -20.18 1.65
CA TRP A 94 -5.59 -19.13 1.35
C TRP A 94 -5.23 -17.81 2.03
N LEU A 95 -4.65 -17.86 3.26
CA LEU A 95 -4.17 -16.69 3.99
C LEU A 95 -3.09 -15.94 3.21
N ALA A 96 -2.20 -16.65 2.53
CA ALA A 96 -1.14 -16.05 1.72
C ALA A 96 -1.64 -15.39 0.41
N LYS A 97 -2.92 -15.47 0.12
CA LYS A 97 -3.57 -14.78 -1.02
C LYS A 97 -4.23 -13.46 -0.61
N LEU A 98 -4.35 -13.23 0.69
CA LEU A 98 -4.91 -11.98 1.21
C LEU A 98 -3.91 -10.83 1.00
N GLY A 99 -4.42 -9.61 0.87
CA GLY A 99 -3.61 -8.42 1.07
C GLY A 99 -3.06 -8.37 2.50
N VAL A 100 -1.95 -7.65 2.71
CA VAL A 100 -1.25 -7.66 4.00
C VAL A 100 -2.15 -7.17 5.13
N ASP A 101 -2.94 -6.12 4.93
CA ASP A 101 -3.88 -5.62 5.94
C ASP A 101 -4.95 -6.66 6.31
N ALA A 102 -5.50 -7.35 5.31
CA ALA A 102 -6.49 -8.40 5.54
C ALA A 102 -5.86 -9.60 6.27
N LEU A 103 -4.61 -9.94 5.95
CA LEU A 103 -3.87 -10.99 6.65
C LEU A 103 -3.61 -10.62 8.12
N LEU A 104 -3.26 -9.36 8.38
CA LEU A 104 -3.04 -8.85 9.74
C LEU A 104 -4.31 -8.88 10.61
N ARG A 105 -5.49 -8.79 10.00
CA ARG A 105 -6.78 -9.00 10.71
C ARG A 105 -7.12 -10.48 10.95
N ARG A 106 -6.35 -11.39 10.36
CA ARG A 106 -6.56 -12.85 10.42
C ARG A 106 -5.43 -13.59 11.14
N LEU A 107 -4.72 -12.92 12.04
CA LEU A 107 -3.59 -13.52 12.76
C LEU A 107 -4.01 -14.78 13.53
N ASP A 108 -5.21 -14.81 14.10
CA ASP A 108 -5.71 -15.94 14.88
C ASP A 108 -6.01 -17.17 13.99
N ASP A 109 -6.20 -17.00 12.69
CA ASP A 109 -6.37 -18.09 11.74
C ASP A 109 -5.04 -18.78 11.39
N ILE A 110 -3.89 -18.20 11.78
CA ILE A 110 -2.57 -18.80 11.58
C ILE A 110 -2.27 -19.76 12.73
N SER A 111 -2.23 -21.07 12.44
CA SER A 111 -2.06 -22.11 13.46
C SER A 111 -0.67 -22.12 14.07
N ASP A 112 0.39 -21.94 13.25
CA ASP A 112 1.78 -21.90 13.73
C ASP A 112 2.08 -20.56 14.42
N GLU A 113 2.42 -20.62 15.71
CA GLU A 113 2.70 -19.43 16.53
C GLU A 113 3.91 -18.63 16.01
N GLY A 114 4.93 -19.29 15.51
CA GLY A 114 6.13 -18.66 14.96
C GLY A 114 5.83 -17.90 13.66
N ILE A 115 5.00 -18.48 12.78
CA ILE A 115 4.53 -17.81 11.57
C ILE A 115 3.62 -16.65 11.95
N ARG A 116 2.65 -16.85 12.84
CA ARG A 116 1.74 -15.80 13.33
C ARG A 116 2.50 -14.60 13.89
N LYS A 117 3.47 -14.83 14.77
CA LYS A 117 4.34 -13.79 15.33
C LYS A 117 5.14 -13.07 14.24
N THR A 118 5.65 -13.82 13.26
CA THR A 118 6.40 -13.24 12.14
C THR A 118 5.49 -12.37 11.27
N VAL A 119 4.28 -12.84 10.93
CA VAL A 119 3.29 -12.06 10.15
C VAL A 119 2.90 -10.80 10.91
N ARG A 120 2.59 -10.88 12.22
CA ARG A 120 2.27 -9.70 13.03
C ARG A 120 3.38 -8.65 12.97
N ASN A 121 4.61 -9.07 13.26
CA ASN A 121 5.74 -8.11 13.35
C ASN A 121 6.22 -7.65 11.97
N ALA A 122 6.41 -8.58 11.04
CA ALA A 122 6.95 -8.24 9.72
C ALA A 122 5.88 -7.68 8.78
N GLY A 123 4.65 -8.17 8.85
CA GLY A 123 3.52 -7.61 8.13
C GLY A 123 3.18 -6.20 8.61
N GLY A 124 3.12 -6.00 9.94
CA GLY A 124 2.96 -4.67 10.52
C GLY A 124 4.10 -3.74 10.09
N GLY A 125 5.36 -4.19 10.22
CA GLY A 125 6.51 -3.39 9.78
C GLY A 125 6.46 -3.02 8.30
N TYR A 126 6.01 -3.94 7.44
CA TYR A 126 5.83 -3.68 6.01
C TYR A 126 4.82 -2.57 5.73
N VAL A 127 3.62 -2.67 6.30
CA VAL A 127 2.57 -1.66 6.05
C VAL A 127 2.82 -0.34 6.78
N ASN A 128 3.37 -0.38 7.99
CA ASN A 128 3.64 0.82 8.79
C ASN A 128 4.65 1.73 8.11
N HIS A 129 5.76 1.16 7.61
CA HIS A 129 6.79 1.93 6.91
C HIS A 129 6.27 2.48 5.58
N ASP A 130 5.44 1.73 4.84
CA ASP A 130 4.82 2.25 3.62
C ASP A 130 3.94 3.47 3.91
N VAL A 131 3.06 3.37 4.91
CA VAL A 131 2.23 4.51 5.34
C VAL A 131 3.09 5.68 5.80
N PHE A 132 4.15 5.42 6.59
CA PHE A 132 5.03 6.46 7.12
C PHE A 132 5.76 7.23 6.02
N PHE A 133 6.38 6.54 5.06
CA PHE A 133 7.07 7.21 3.97
C PHE A 133 6.12 8.04 3.12
N HIS A 134 4.89 7.58 2.89
CA HIS A 134 3.86 8.36 2.21
C HIS A 134 3.27 9.49 3.07
N SER A 135 3.42 9.42 4.40
CA SER A 135 3.01 10.50 5.30
C SER A 135 3.94 11.72 5.24
N MET A 136 5.03 11.65 4.48
CA MET A 136 5.99 12.74 4.27
C MET A 136 6.08 13.11 2.78
N SER A 137 6.45 14.37 2.52
CA SER A 137 6.64 14.88 1.15
C SER A 137 7.68 15.99 1.14
N PRO A 138 8.51 16.09 0.07
CA PRO A 138 9.41 17.22 -0.13
C PRO A 138 8.71 18.59 -0.23
N THR A 139 7.44 18.58 -0.61
CA THR A 139 6.57 19.75 -0.68
C THR A 139 5.53 19.76 0.44
N GLY A 140 5.81 19.00 1.50
CA GLY A 140 4.95 18.85 2.67
C GLY A 140 5.05 20.01 3.65
N GLY A 141 4.52 19.81 4.85
CA GLY A 141 4.46 20.83 5.88
C GLY A 141 3.42 21.91 5.59
N GLY A 142 3.71 23.13 6.02
CA GLY A 142 2.86 24.27 5.78
C GLY A 142 1.50 24.23 6.47
N THR A 143 0.58 25.02 5.95
CA THR A 143 -0.79 25.17 6.49
C THR A 143 -1.74 24.22 5.73
N LEU A 144 -2.49 23.45 6.50
CA LEU A 144 -3.63 22.69 5.97
C LEU A 144 -4.89 23.56 6.07
N GLU A 145 -5.50 23.85 4.93
CA GLU A 145 -6.68 24.73 4.80
C GLU A 145 -7.79 24.05 4.00
N GLY A 146 -8.97 24.64 4.01
CA GLY A 146 -10.14 24.20 3.26
C GLY A 146 -11.03 23.23 4.03
N ASP A 147 -11.97 22.64 3.30
CA ASP A 147 -12.85 21.58 3.81
C ASP A 147 -12.13 20.20 3.78
N GLY A 148 -12.84 19.15 4.05
CA GLY A 148 -12.24 17.81 4.08
C GLY A 148 -11.41 17.58 5.33
N LEU A 149 -10.14 17.17 5.20
CA LEU A 149 -9.30 16.84 6.37
C LEU A 149 -9.14 18.02 7.33
N ALA A 150 -8.95 19.24 6.82
CA ALA A 150 -8.85 20.42 7.68
C ALA A 150 -10.13 20.65 8.47
N GLY A 151 -11.29 20.59 7.82
CA GLY A 151 -12.61 20.72 8.45
C GLY A 151 -12.83 19.66 9.52
N GLU A 152 -12.49 18.39 9.22
CA GLU A 152 -12.60 17.29 10.17
C GLU A 152 -11.67 17.46 11.38
N LEU A 153 -10.44 17.92 11.18
CA LEU A 153 -9.51 18.23 12.28
C LEU A 153 -10.02 19.38 13.14
N VAL A 154 -10.57 20.42 12.53
CA VAL A 154 -11.19 21.54 13.27
C VAL A 154 -12.41 21.05 14.04
N ARG A 155 -13.27 20.25 13.46
CA ARG A 155 -14.44 19.66 14.13
C ARG A 155 -14.06 18.81 15.33
N THR A 156 -13.01 17.99 15.18
CA THR A 156 -12.62 17.00 16.20
C THR A 156 -11.73 17.63 17.31
N TYR A 157 -10.79 18.49 16.93
CA TYR A 157 -9.76 19.02 17.85
C TYR A 157 -9.87 20.52 18.10
N GLY A 158 -10.80 21.21 17.44
CA GLY A 158 -10.99 22.66 17.54
C GLY A 158 -10.09 23.50 16.65
N SER A 159 -8.92 22.98 16.24
CA SER A 159 -8.02 23.59 15.24
C SER A 159 -6.95 22.59 14.79
N VAL A 160 -6.37 22.81 13.60
CA VAL A 160 -5.20 22.06 13.12
C VAL A 160 -4.02 22.17 14.07
N THR A 161 -3.82 23.34 14.68
CA THR A 161 -2.77 23.55 15.70
C THR A 161 -2.98 22.67 16.93
N ARG A 162 -4.19 22.61 17.46
CA ARG A 162 -4.51 21.74 18.59
C ARG A 162 -4.36 20.27 18.25
N PHE A 163 -4.75 19.88 17.03
CA PHE A 163 -4.49 18.53 16.54
C PHE A 163 -2.98 18.22 16.55
N LYS A 164 -2.13 19.10 15.96
CA LYS A 164 -0.67 18.90 15.94
C LYS A 164 -0.12 18.76 17.37
N GLN A 165 -0.61 19.55 18.31
CA GLN A 165 -0.21 19.46 19.73
C GLN A 165 -0.61 18.11 20.36
N ALA A 166 -1.85 17.67 20.15
CA ALA A 166 -2.35 16.39 20.66
C ALA A 166 -1.60 15.20 20.06
N PHE A 167 -1.34 15.23 18.75
CA PHE A 167 -0.58 14.19 18.06
C PHE A 167 0.88 14.15 18.53
N THR A 168 1.51 15.31 18.67
CA THR A 168 2.89 15.43 19.22
C THR A 168 2.97 14.83 20.61
N LEU A 169 2.00 15.13 21.49
CA LEU A 169 1.93 14.56 22.83
C LEU A 169 1.79 13.03 22.77
N ALA A 170 0.86 12.51 21.98
CA ALA A 170 0.70 11.06 21.79
C ALA A 170 1.99 10.38 21.30
N ALA A 171 2.72 11.02 20.37
CA ALA A 171 4.01 10.51 19.87
C ALA A 171 5.11 10.50 20.93
N LEU A 172 5.15 11.52 21.81
CA LEU A 172 6.09 11.59 22.92
C LEU A 172 5.79 10.57 24.03
N GLU A 173 4.50 10.29 24.26
CA GLU A 173 4.05 9.37 25.31
C GLU A 173 4.26 7.88 24.95
N VAL A 174 4.57 7.55 23.68
CA VAL A 174 4.93 6.17 23.31
C VAL A 174 6.17 5.75 24.07
N PHE A 175 5.98 4.83 25.02
CA PHE A 175 7.09 4.26 25.78
C PHE A 175 7.82 3.19 24.97
N GLY A 176 9.11 3.40 24.69
CA GLY A 176 9.91 2.48 23.88
C GLY A 176 9.64 2.64 22.38
N SER A 177 9.64 1.52 21.66
CA SER A 177 9.45 1.45 20.21
C SER A 177 7.98 1.41 19.86
N GLY A 178 7.57 2.19 18.87
CA GLY A 178 6.18 2.22 18.42
C GLY A 178 5.91 3.34 17.44
N TRP A 179 4.64 3.67 17.30
CA TRP A 179 4.10 4.55 16.28
C TRP A 179 3.02 5.45 16.85
N ALA A 180 2.93 6.67 16.34
CA ALA A 180 1.77 7.54 16.52
C ALA A 180 0.98 7.64 15.20
N TRP A 181 -0.34 7.69 15.31
CA TRP A 181 -1.25 7.61 14.19
C TRP A 181 -2.34 8.67 14.25
N LEU A 182 -2.67 9.25 13.09
CA LEU A 182 -3.99 9.77 12.84
C LEU A 182 -4.76 8.69 12.09
N VAL A 183 -5.90 8.27 12.60
CA VAL A 183 -6.77 7.27 11.95
C VAL A 183 -8.16 7.85 11.72
N TYR A 184 -8.84 7.32 10.69
CA TYR A 184 -10.28 7.44 10.55
C TYR A 184 -10.93 6.17 11.05
N ASP A 185 -11.84 6.31 12.01
CA ASP A 185 -12.67 5.22 12.50
C ASP A 185 -13.97 5.20 11.67
N VAL A 186 -14.10 4.20 10.78
CA VAL A 186 -15.23 4.07 9.85
C VAL A 186 -16.54 3.83 10.62
N ARG A 187 -16.48 3.15 11.79
CA ARG A 187 -17.67 2.85 12.61
C ARG A 187 -18.17 4.09 13.35
N GLU A 188 -17.24 4.84 13.95
CA GLU A 188 -17.56 6.06 14.69
C GLU A 188 -17.65 7.29 13.76
N LYS A 189 -17.32 7.12 12.46
CA LYS A 189 -17.32 8.17 11.43
C LYS A 189 -16.53 9.42 11.87
N GLY A 190 -15.30 9.19 12.36
CA GLY A 190 -14.54 10.27 12.94
C GLY A 190 -13.03 10.04 13.00
N LEU A 191 -12.30 11.15 13.16
CA LEU A 191 -10.86 11.14 13.32
C LEU A 191 -10.47 10.80 14.77
N ARG A 192 -9.41 10.01 14.90
CA ARG A 192 -8.82 9.66 16.19
C ARG A 192 -7.29 9.63 16.13
N ILE A 193 -6.65 10.19 17.18
CA ILE A 193 -5.22 9.96 17.43
C ILE A 193 -5.11 8.67 18.25
N THR A 194 -4.19 7.80 17.87
CA THR A 194 -3.86 6.59 18.62
C THR A 194 -2.36 6.30 18.52
N SER A 195 -1.88 5.37 19.34
CA SER A 195 -0.52 4.86 19.27
C SER A 195 -0.50 3.34 19.32
N THR A 196 0.54 2.75 18.76
CA THR A 196 0.76 1.31 18.79
C THR A 196 2.19 0.99 19.21
N SER A 197 2.38 -0.12 19.92
CA SER A 197 3.70 -0.61 20.33
C SER A 197 4.33 -1.47 19.24
N ASN A 198 5.65 -1.46 19.16
CA ASN A 198 6.43 -2.28 18.23
C ASN A 198 5.98 -2.07 16.78
N GLN A 199 5.55 -3.15 16.10
CA GLN A 199 5.05 -3.07 14.71
C GLN A 199 3.55 -3.34 14.62
N ASP A 200 2.81 -3.26 15.71
CA ASP A 200 1.35 -3.29 15.64
C ASP A 200 0.84 -2.08 14.85
N THR A 201 -0.25 -2.28 14.13
CA THR A 201 -0.86 -1.26 13.26
C THR A 201 -2.35 -1.12 13.56
N PRO A 202 -2.93 0.09 13.45
CA PRO A 202 -4.39 0.25 13.52
C PRO A 202 -5.15 -0.62 12.51
N ALA A 203 -4.56 -0.92 11.35
CA ALA A 203 -5.15 -1.77 10.32
C ALA A 203 -5.44 -3.22 10.78
N MET A 204 -4.89 -3.66 11.93
CA MET A 204 -5.27 -4.93 12.58
C MET A 204 -6.69 -4.89 13.16
N GLN A 205 -7.23 -3.69 13.39
CA GLN A 205 -8.59 -3.50 13.84
C GLN A 205 -9.48 -3.13 12.65
N GLU A 206 -10.59 -3.84 12.53
CA GLU A 206 -11.56 -3.59 11.47
C GLU A 206 -12.16 -2.18 11.60
N GLY A 207 -12.22 -1.45 10.49
CA GLY A 207 -12.75 -0.09 10.46
C GLY A 207 -11.72 0.99 10.81
N MET A 208 -10.50 0.65 11.23
CA MET A 208 -9.45 1.62 11.52
C MET A 208 -8.59 1.87 10.29
N VAL A 209 -8.69 3.05 9.69
CA VAL A 209 -7.94 3.44 8.48
C VAL A 209 -6.84 4.44 8.84
N PRO A 210 -5.55 4.07 8.72
CA PRO A 210 -4.44 4.99 8.96
C PRO A 210 -4.41 6.12 7.91
N LEU A 211 -4.37 7.36 8.37
CA LEU A 211 -4.25 8.56 7.54
C LEU A 211 -2.85 9.16 7.58
N LEU A 212 -2.24 9.22 8.78
CA LEU A 212 -0.86 9.60 9.01
C LEU A 212 -0.21 8.61 9.97
N ALA A 213 1.06 8.32 9.72
CA ALA A 213 1.93 7.55 10.59
C ALA A 213 3.15 8.37 10.96
N LEU A 214 3.59 8.27 12.22
CA LEU A 214 4.88 8.76 12.68
C LEU A 214 5.60 7.63 13.40
N ASP A 215 6.74 7.23 12.85
CA ASP A 215 7.63 6.26 13.46
C ASP A 215 8.37 6.90 14.64
N VAL A 216 8.21 6.37 15.84
CA VAL A 216 8.94 6.83 17.04
C VAL A 216 9.90 5.77 17.58
N TRP A 217 10.21 4.74 16.79
CA TRP A 217 11.38 3.90 17.01
C TRP A 217 12.65 4.75 16.94
N GLU A 218 13.64 4.45 17.76
CA GLU A 218 14.90 5.22 17.77
C GLU A 218 15.61 5.23 16.40
N HIS A 219 15.50 4.15 15.61
CA HIS A 219 16.10 4.09 14.29
C HIS A 219 15.58 5.16 13.32
N ALA A 220 14.37 5.69 13.55
CA ALA A 220 13.79 6.72 12.69
C ALA A 220 14.42 8.11 12.90
N TYR A 221 15.10 8.34 14.04
CA TYR A 221 15.59 9.67 14.35
C TYR A 221 16.98 9.74 15.03
N TYR A 222 17.54 8.62 15.47
CA TYR A 222 18.73 8.65 16.33
C TYR A 222 19.97 9.19 15.63
N ILE A 223 20.14 8.95 14.33
CA ILE A 223 21.31 9.44 13.56
C ILE A 223 21.39 10.96 13.65
N LYS A 224 20.29 11.65 13.38
CA LYS A 224 20.25 13.12 13.35
C LYS A 224 19.92 13.75 14.71
N HIS A 225 18.92 13.23 15.38
CA HIS A 225 18.35 13.86 16.57
C HIS A 225 18.81 13.21 17.90
N GLN A 226 19.43 12.02 17.84
CA GLN A 226 19.87 11.25 19.01
C GLN A 226 18.69 11.03 19.99
N SER A 227 18.83 11.36 21.25
CA SER A 227 17.76 11.20 22.26
C SER A 227 16.66 12.26 22.19
N ARG A 228 16.77 13.24 21.27
CA ARG A 228 15.83 14.36 21.17
C ARG A 228 14.62 14.02 20.29
N ARG A 229 13.79 13.06 20.73
CA ARG A 229 12.56 12.67 19.99
C ARG A 229 11.66 13.87 19.68
N LYS A 230 11.58 14.85 20.58
CA LYS A 230 10.78 16.06 20.38
C LYS A 230 11.21 16.83 19.12
N ASP A 231 12.53 17.05 18.94
CA ASP A 231 13.05 17.79 17.79
C ASP A 231 12.74 17.05 16.46
N TYR A 232 12.79 15.72 16.50
CA TYR A 232 12.38 14.89 15.35
C TYR A 232 10.89 15.04 15.01
N ILE A 233 10.01 15.05 16.03
CA ILE A 233 8.58 15.24 15.81
C ILE A 233 8.30 16.65 15.25
N GLU A 234 9.02 17.68 15.73
CA GLU A 234 8.94 19.02 15.17
C GLU A 234 9.39 19.04 13.70
N ALA A 235 10.49 18.36 13.37
CA ALA A 235 10.97 18.23 11.98
C ALA A 235 9.99 17.48 11.07
N PHE A 236 9.27 16.48 11.58
CA PHE A 236 8.23 15.78 10.83
C PHE A 236 7.10 16.71 10.36
N TRP A 237 6.71 17.69 11.18
CA TRP A 237 5.66 18.65 10.81
C TRP A 237 6.05 19.54 9.65
N GLU A 238 7.35 19.71 9.36
CA GLU A 238 7.84 20.48 8.21
C GLU A 238 7.76 19.71 6.89
N VAL A 239 7.56 18.41 6.95
CA VAL A 239 7.50 17.52 5.76
C VAL A 239 6.21 16.71 5.68
N VAL A 240 5.25 16.91 6.59
CA VAL A 240 4.00 16.14 6.61
C VAL A 240 3.23 16.27 5.31
N ASN A 241 2.79 15.15 4.75
CA ASN A 241 2.06 15.07 3.49
C ASN A 241 0.55 15.18 3.72
N TRP A 242 0.06 16.40 3.85
CA TRP A 242 -1.38 16.65 4.03
C TRP A 242 -2.23 16.19 2.86
N LEU A 243 -1.70 16.25 1.64
CA LEU A 243 -2.42 15.80 0.44
C LEU A 243 -2.69 14.31 0.50
N GLU A 244 -1.70 13.50 0.88
CA GLU A 244 -1.88 12.06 1.01
C GLU A 244 -2.84 11.72 2.15
N ALA A 245 -2.72 12.39 3.30
CA ALA A 245 -3.66 12.20 4.41
C ALA A 245 -5.10 12.54 4.02
N SER A 246 -5.32 13.59 3.22
CA SER A 246 -6.64 13.96 2.70
C SER A 246 -7.19 12.89 1.74
N LYS A 247 -6.39 12.37 0.82
CA LYS A 247 -6.79 11.28 -0.08
C LYS A 247 -7.17 10.02 0.68
N ARG A 248 -6.41 9.68 1.73
CA ARG A 248 -6.72 8.52 2.58
C ARG A 248 -8.03 8.72 3.35
N LEU A 249 -8.31 9.94 3.81
CA LEU A 249 -9.60 10.26 4.41
C LEU A 249 -10.75 10.10 3.41
N GLU A 250 -10.62 10.67 2.21
CA GLU A 250 -11.64 10.54 1.16
C GLU A 250 -11.94 9.07 0.84
N ALA A 251 -10.89 8.24 0.73
CA ALA A 251 -11.04 6.81 0.50
C ALA A 251 -11.69 6.10 1.70
N ALA A 252 -11.35 6.49 2.94
CA ALA A 252 -11.92 5.90 4.15
C ALA A 252 -13.41 6.21 4.32
N VAL A 253 -13.83 7.44 4.02
CA VAL A 253 -15.25 7.84 4.06
C VAL A 253 -16.09 7.01 3.07
N GLN A 254 -15.54 6.67 1.89
CA GLN A 254 -16.24 5.80 0.93
C GLN A 254 -16.46 4.36 1.44
N LEU A 255 -15.77 3.95 2.50
CA LEU A 255 -15.98 2.64 3.12
C LEU A 255 -17.18 2.63 4.06
N GLU A 256 -17.69 3.79 4.52
CA GLU A 256 -18.82 3.88 5.42
C GLU A 256 -20.10 3.25 4.87
N ASP A 257 -20.28 3.30 3.55
CA ASP A 257 -21.48 2.81 2.86
C ASP A 257 -21.36 1.32 2.45
N LYS A 258 -20.27 0.65 2.82
CA LYS A 258 -20.08 -0.78 2.49
C LYS A 258 -20.62 -1.66 3.62
N PRO A 259 -21.62 -2.52 3.35
CA PRO A 259 -22.28 -3.33 4.38
C PRO A 259 -21.41 -4.48 4.94
N GLU A 260 -20.17 -4.63 4.51
CA GLU A 260 -19.28 -5.76 4.84
C GLU A 260 -18.06 -5.37 5.71
N LEU A 261 -18.14 -4.24 6.42
CA LEU A 261 -17.13 -3.82 7.39
C LEU A 261 -17.65 -3.91 8.80
#